data_6c70a3b429d4e1366615b4f6210b5da5
#
_entry.id   6c70a3b429d4e1366615b4f6210b5da5
#
_cell.length_a   1.000
_cell.length_b   1.000
_cell.length_c   1.000
_cell.angle_alpha   90.00
_cell.angle_beta   90.00
_cell.angle_gamma   90.00
#
_symmetry.space_group_name_H-M   'P 1'
#
loop_
_entity.id
_entity.type
_entity.pdbx_description
1 polymer ?
#
loop_
_entity_poly.entity_id
_entity_poly.type
_entity_poly.pdbx_seq_one_letter_code
_entity_poly.pdbx_strand_id
1 'polypeptide(L)'
;DLFVSVPFGAIFVSLYVLHGSWGILLLIIPFFVARQALDLHARYLTTYRETITALGTYIQHHHLYTKGHLERVADLADKIAREMQLPVQSLMYIKDAGLLHDIGKVGVDEAVLDKTGQLSDEDWAMIKQHPARGAEILTQMQYLECIVPWVRGHHERPDGRGYPDGLKDGNIPIEAAVIAAADAFDAMTG
;
A
#
# COMPACT_ATOMS: atom_id res chain seq x y z
N ASP A 1 7.93 -0.43 -33.86
CA ASP A 1 6.59 -0.96 -34.29
C ASP A 1 6.68 -1.99 -35.41
N LEU A 2 7.70 -1.90 -36.33
CA LEU A 2 7.89 -2.87 -37.42
C LEU A 2 8.19 -4.28 -36.90
N PHE A 3 8.93 -4.42 -35.80
CA PHE A 3 9.32 -5.71 -35.21
C PHE A 3 8.16 -6.51 -34.61
N VAL A 4 7.06 -5.87 -34.31
CA VAL A 4 5.86 -6.53 -33.77
C VAL A 4 4.83 -6.78 -34.87
N SER A 5 4.64 -5.84 -35.79
CA SER A 5 3.61 -5.94 -36.86
C SER A 5 3.94 -6.97 -37.93
N VAL A 6 5.22 -7.16 -38.28
CA VAL A 6 5.63 -8.13 -39.32
C VAL A 6 5.36 -9.60 -38.91
N PRO A 7 5.78 -10.05 -37.69
CA PRO A 7 5.45 -11.41 -37.24
C PRO A 7 3.92 -11.66 -37.14
N PHE A 8 3.15 -10.68 -36.64
CA PHE A 8 1.69 -10.80 -36.56
C PHE A 8 1.05 -10.93 -37.93
N GLY A 9 1.49 -10.12 -38.90
CA GLY A 9 1.01 -10.20 -40.28
C GLY A 9 1.30 -11.56 -40.93
N ALA A 10 2.52 -12.09 -40.72
CA ALA A 10 2.91 -13.39 -41.25
C ALA A 10 2.07 -14.53 -40.62
N ILE A 11 1.82 -14.50 -39.31
CA ILE A 11 0.97 -15.48 -38.64
C ILE A 11 -0.47 -15.39 -39.17
N PHE A 12 -0.98 -14.18 -39.36
CA PHE A 12 -2.33 -13.96 -39.90
C PHE A 12 -2.51 -14.56 -41.27
N VAL A 13 -1.57 -14.28 -42.23
CA VAL A 13 -1.56 -14.81 -43.55
C VAL A 13 -1.44 -16.33 -43.54
N SER A 14 -0.54 -16.90 -42.76
CA SER A 14 -0.35 -18.35 -42.66
C SER A 14 -1.61 -19.08 -42.16
N LEU A 15 -2.25 -18.55 -41.11
CA LEU A 15 -3.49 -19.12 -40.60
C LEU A 15 -4.66 -19.01 -41.59
N TYR A 16 -4.74 -17.90 -42.33
CA TYR A 16 -5.75 -17.75 -43.40
C TYR A 16 -5.53 -18.72 -44.54
N VAL A 17 -4.28 -18.90 -44.98
CA VAL A 17 -3.94 -19.83 -46.07
C VAL A 17 -4.19 -21.28 -45.67
N LEU A 18 -3.90 -21.67 -44.42
CA LEU A 18 -4.05 -23.04 -43.94
C LEU A 18 -5.49 -23.40 -43.56
N HIS A 19 -6.26 -22.47 -43.03
CA HIS A 19 -7.56 -22.75 -42.41
C HIS A 19 -8.71 -21.88 -42.95
N GLY A 20 -8.43 -21.06 -43.96
CA GLY A 20 -9.44 -20.13 -44.53
C GLY A 20 -9.96 -19.14 -43.48
N SER A 21 -11.21 -18.75 -43.58
CA SER A 21 -11.86 -17.81 -42.67
C SER A 21 -11.85 -18.26 -41.21
N TRP A 22 -11.80 -19.56 -40.94
CA TRP A 22 -11.69 -20.10 -39.56
C TRP A 22 -10.36 -19.79 -38.88
N GLY A 23 -9.28 -19.66 -39.68
CA GLY A 23 -7.96 -19.24 -39.14
C GLY A 23 -7.98 -17.85 -38.52
N ILE A 24 -8.86 -16.96 -38.99
CA ILE A 24 -9.01 -15.61 -38.43
C ILE A 24 -9.64 -15.68 -37.04
N LEU A 25 -10.62 -16.55 -36.83
CA LEU A 25 -11.26 -16.72 -35.51
C LEU A 25 -10.27 -17.21 -34.44
N LEU A 26 -9.29 -18.04 -34.83
CA LEU A 26 -8.25 -18.53 -33.93
C LEU A 26 -7.36 -17.39 -33.39
N LEU A 27 -7.28 -16.24 -34.06
CA LEU A 27 -6.57 -15.06 -33.58
C LEU A 27 -7.49 -14.07 -32.89
N ILE A 28 -8.71 -13.90 -33.35
CA ILE A 28 -9.65 -12.93 -32.74
C ILE A 28 -10.03 -13.34 -31.34
N ILE A 29 -10.29 -14.61 -31.09
CA ILE A 29 -10.71 -15.09 -29.75
C ILE A 29 -9.63 -14.84 -28.71
N PRO A 30 -8.36 -15.30 -28.88
CA PRO A 30 -7.29 -15.01 -27.90
C PRO A 30 -7.04 -13.51 -27.72
N PHE A 31 -7.09 -12.72 -28.79
CA PHE A 31 -6.94 -11.28 -28.75
C PHE A 31 -8.04 -10.62 -27.90
N PHE A 32 -9.31 -11.03 -28.13
CA PHE A 32 -10.43 -10.52 -27.35
C PHE A 32 -10.33 -10.92 -25.87
N VAL A 33 -9.97 -12.18 -25.59
CA VAL A 33 -9.75 -12.66 -24.23
C VAL A 33 -8.62 -11.90 -23.54
N ALA A 34 -7.49 -11.70 -24.22
CA ALA A 34 -6.37 -10.93 -23.69
C ALA A 34 -6.76 -9.48 -23.40
N ARG A 35 -7.49 -8.83 -24.31
CA ARG A 35 -8.02 -7.47 -24.11
C ARG A 35 -8.94 -7.40 -22.89
N GLN A 36 -9.90 -8.33 -22.77
CA GLN A 36 -10.80 -8.37 -21.62
C GLN A 36 -10.04 -8.60 -20.30
N ALA A 37 -9.02 -9.48 -20.32
CA ALA A 37 -8.17 -9.71 -19.15
C ALA A 37 -7.39 -8.44 -18.73
N LEU A 38 -6.84 -7.69 -19.70
CA LEU A 38 -6.16 -6.43 -19.45
C LEU A 38 -7.10 -5.36 -18.91
N ASP A 39 -8.30 -5.22 -19.49
CA ASP A 39 -9.32 -4.27 -19.05
C ASP A 39 -9.79 -4.62 -17.62
N LEU A 40 -9.99 -5.90 -17.31
CA LEU A 40 -10.35 -6.36 -15.97
C LEU A 40 -9.23 -6.07 -14.97
N HIS A 41 -7.99 -6.36 -15.35
CA HIS A 41 -6.82 -6.09 -14.49
C HIS A 41 -6.66 -4.58 -14.22
N ALA A 42 -6.84 -3.73 -15.23
CA ALA A 42 -6.79 -2.29 -15.07
C ALA A 42 -7.89 -1.77 -14.12
N ARG A 43 -9.12 -2.26 -14.26
CA ARG A 43 -10.24 -1.95 -13.34
C ARG A 43 -9.94 -2.41 -11.92
N TYR A 44 -9.40 -3.63 -11.76
CA TYR A 44 -9.01 -4.15 -10.46
C TYR A 44 -8.01 -3.22 -9.76
N LEU A 45 -6.94 -2.78 -10.46
CA LEU A 45 -5.95 -1.87 -9.91
C LEU A 45 -6.55 -0.50 -9.54
N THR A 46 -7.49 0.00 -10.35
CA THR A 46 -8.19 1.27 -10.07
C THR A 46 -9.04 1.14 -8.81
N THR A 47 -9.90 0.12 -8.74
CA THR A 47 -10.77 -0.12 -7.57
C THR A 47 -9.94 -0.37 -6.30
N TYR A 48 -8.84 -1.09 -6.43
CA TYR A 48 -7.89 -1.30 -5.34
C TYR A 48 -7.39 0.04 -4.77
N ARG A 49 -6.86 0.92 -5.62
CA ARG A 49 -6.36 2.23 -5.20
C ARG A 49 -7.44 3.11 -4.58
N GLU A 50 -8.62 3.13 -5.19
CA GLU A 50 -9.79 3.87 -4.66
C GLU A 50 -10.17 3.36 -3.26
N THR A 51 -10.14 2.05 -3.04
CA THR A 51 -10.44 1.44 -1.73
C THR A 51 -9.40 1.84 -0.68
N ILE A 52 -8.10 1.76 -1.00
CA ILE A 52 -7.03 2.18 -0.09
C ILE A 52 -7.15 3.67 0.27
N THR A 53 -7.37 4.51 -0.74
CA THR A 53 -7.55 5.95 -0.52
C THR A 53 -8.80 6.24 0.33
N ALA A 54 -9.91 5.55 0.08
CA ALA A 54 -11.14 5.73 0.85
C ALA A 54 -10.97 5.30 2.31
N LEU A 55 -10.26 4.20 2.57
CA LEU A 55 -9.92 3.76 3.93
C LEU A 55 -9.04 4.79 4.64
N GLY A 56 -7.99 5.29 3.99
CA GLY A 56 -7.14 6.34 4.54
C GLY A 56 -7.94 7.62 4.84
N THR A 57 -8.78 8.05 3.91
CA THR A 57 -9.66 9.22 4.09
C THR A 57 -10.64 9.04 5.26
N TYR A 58 -11.20 7.85 5.41
CA TYR A 58 -12.09 7.53 6.53
C TYR A 58 -11.38 7.71 7.87
N ILE A 59 -10.14 7.23 7.97
CA ILE A 59 -9.32 7.37 9.19
C ILE A 59 -9.04 8.85 9.49
N GLN A 60 -8.69 9.65 8.48
CA GLN A 60 -8.45 11.09 8.64
C GLN A 60 -9.67 11.87 9.12
N HIS A 61 -10.88 11.49 8.67
CA HIS A 61 -12.10 12.18 9.07
C HIS A 61 -12.57 11.87 10.50
N HIS A 62 -12.20 10.71 11.02
CA HIS A 62 -12.54 10.31 12.39
C HIS A 62 -11.51 10.77 13.43
N HIS A 63 -10.40 11.34 12.99
CA HIS A 63 -9.35 11.83 13.89
C HIS A 63 -8.91 13.22 13.43
N LEU A 64 -8.68 14.14 14.39
CA LEU A 64 -8.24 15.53 14.17
C LEU A 64 -6.83 15.64 13.52
N TYR A 65 -6.49 14.71 12.65
CA TYR A 65 -5.27 14.80 11.86
C TYR A 65 -5.35 15.91 10.83
N THR A 66 -4.25 16.60 10.65
CA THR A 66 -4.10 17.63 9.62
C THR A 66 -4.46 17.04 8.26
N LYS A 67 -5.41 17.65 7.57
CA LYS A 67 -5.84 17.23 6.22
C LYS A 67 -4.64 16.98 5.32
N GLY A 68 -4.57 15.80 4.71
CA GLY A 68 -3.49 15.41 3.80
C GLY A 68 -2.24 14.82 4.47
N HIS A 69 -2.24 14.58 5.79
CA HIS A 69 -1.13 13.95 6.49
C HIS A 69 -0.77 12.58 5.90
N LEU A 70 -1.74 11.68 5.75
CA LEU A 70 -1.49 10.33 5.26
C LEU A 70 -0.89 10.33 3.84
N GLU A 71 -1.37 11.21 2.96
CA GLU A 71 -0.84 11.37 1.61
C GLU A 71 0.60 11.91 1.63
N ARG A 72 0.89 12.89 2.50
CA ARG A 72 2.26 13.42 2.63
C ARG A 72 3.22 12.39 3.19
N VAL A 73 2.81 11.63 4.22
CA VAL A 73 3.61 10.51 4.77
C VAL A 73 3.86 9.44 3.70
N ALA A 74 2.84 9.05 2.94
CA ALA A 74 2.98 8.07 1.86
C ALA A 74 3.94 8.54 0.76
N ASP A 75 3.85 9.83 0.36
CA ASP A 75 4.74 10.39 -0.66
C ASP A 75 6.18 10.55 -0.15
N LEU A 76 6.36 10.93 1.11
CA LEU A 76 7.69 10.99 1.74
C LEU A 76 8.30 9.60 1.86
N ALA A 77 7.54 8.61 2.32
CA ALA A 77 8.00 7.23 2.43
C ALA A 77 8.45 6.67 1.06
N ASP A 78 7.69 6.94 -0.02
CA ASP A 78 8.07 6.54 -1.38
C ASP A 78 9.38 7.20 -1.83
N LYS A 79 9.55 8.51 -1.57
CA LYS A 79 10.78 9.23 -1.90
C LYS A 79 11.98 8.66 -1.13
N ILE A 80 11.85 8.47 0.18
CA ILE A 80 12.91 7.89 1.01
C ILE A 80 13.27 6.49 0.51
N ALA A 81 12.27 5.62 0.27
CA ALA A 81 12.48 4.27 -0.18
C ALA A 81 13.21 4.20 -1.54
N ARG A 82 12.91 5.13 -2.48
CA ARG A 82 13.59 5.23 -3.77
C ARG A 82 15.03 5.68 -3.61
N GLU A 83 15.30 6.71 -2.81
CA GLU A 83 16.66 7.18 -2.55
C GLU A 83 17.51 6.12 -1.85
N MET A 84 16.91 5.33 -0.97
CA MET A 84 17.54 4.17 -0.33
C MET A 84 17.69 2.96 -1.26
N GLN A 85 17.16 3.02 -2.49
CA GLN A 85 17.18 1.93 -3.46
C GLN A 85 16.59 0.63 -2.91
N LEU A 86 15.49 0.72 -2.18
CA LEU A 86 14.82 -0.46 -1.65
C LEU A 86 14.32 -1.39 -2.78
N PRO A 87 14.11 -2.68 -2.50
CA PRO A 87 13.62 -3.63 -3.49
C PRO A 87 12.34 -3.17 -4.18
N VAL A 88 12.15 -3.57 -5.44
CA VAL A 88 10.96 -3.21 -6.25
C VAL A 88 9.66 -3.54 -5.53
N GLN A 89 9.63 -4.66 -4.82
CA GLN A 89 8.45 -5.05 -4.03
C GLN A 89 8.13 -4.02 -2.95
N SER A 90 9.13 -3.52 -2.21
CA SER A 90 8.93 -2.45 -1.21
C SER A 90 8.41 -1.17 -1.87
N LEU A 91 8.99 -0.77 -3.02
CA LEU A 91 8.55 0.41 -3.76
C LEU A 91 7.12 0.31 -4.30
N MET A 92 6.61 -0.90 -4.54
CA MET A 92 5.22 -1.11 -4.99
C MET A 92 4.20 -0.82 -3.89
N TYR A 93 4.53 -1.11 -2.63
CA TYR A 93 3.57 -1.10 -1.52
C TYR A 93 3.84 -0.06 -0.43
N ILE A 94 5.00 0.63 -0.47
CA ILE A 94 5.37 1.58 0.61
C ILE A 94 4.38 2.74 0.74
N LYS A 95 3.79 3.20 -0.37
CA LYS A 95 2.74 4.22 -0.35
C LYS A 95 1.48 3.73 0.34
N ASP A 96 1.06 2.50 0.04
CA ASP A 96 -0.12 1.89 0.65
C ASP A 96 0.10 1.72 2.16
N ALA A 97 1.31 1.32 2.55
CA ALA A 97 1.69 1.22 3.96
C ALA A 97 1.68 2.59 4.66
N GLY A 98 2.20 3.64 4.00
CA GLY A 98 2.13 5.02 4.50
C GLY A 98 0.70 5.54 4.65
N LEU A 99 -0.19 5.23 3.70
CA LEU A 99 -1.62 5.60 3.79
C LEU A 99 -2.36 4.87 4.92
N LEU A 100 -1.94 3.66 5.25
CA LEU A 100 -2.65 2.76 6.16
C LEU A 100 -1.92 2.53 7.49
N HIS A 101 -0.78 3.21 7.76
CA HIS A 101 0.01 2.95 8.96
C HIS A 101 -0.79 3.13 10.24
N ASP A 102 -1.72 4.06 10.23
CA ASP A 102 -2.57 4.45 11.34
C ASP A 102 -3.97 3.79 11.35
N ILE A 103 -4.26 2.82 10.46
CA ILE A 103 -5.60 2.22 10.33
C ILE A 103 -6.12 1.62 11.65
N GLY A 104 -5.23 1.17 12.51
CA GLY A 104 -5.60 0.61 13.81
C GLY A 104 -6.14 1.63 14.82
N LYS A 105 -6.04 2.93 14.55
CA LYS A 105 -6.65 3.98 15.38
C LYS A 105 -8.18 3.92 15.38
N VAL A 106 -8.79 3.29 14.38
CA VAL A 106 -10.24 2.97 14.38
C VAL A 106 -10.69 2.24 15.65
N GLY A 107 -9.80 1.51 16.29
CA GLY A 107 -10.10 0.81 17.55
C GLY A 107 -9.77 1.59 18.83
N VAL A 108 -9.37 2.86 18.72
CA VAL A 108 -9.10 3.74 19.87
C VAL A 108 -10.31 4.63 20.11
N ASP A 109 -10.67 4.87 21.37
CA ASP A 109 -11.77 5.75 21.72
C ASP A 109 -11.49 7.18 21.22
N GLU A 110 -12.45 7.77 20.51
CA GLU A 110 -12.37 9.12 19.96
C GLU A 110 -12.10 10.17 21.06
N ALA A 111 -12.67 9.98 22.24
CA ALA A 111 -12.43 10.85 23.40
C ALA A 111 -10.98 10.83 23.87
N VAL A 112 -10.23 9.76 23.62
CA VAL A 112 -8.80 9.67 23.92
C VAL A 112 -7.97 10.35 22.85
N LEU A 113 -8.34 10.18 21.58
CA LEU A 113 -7.61 10.76 20.45
C LEU A 113 -7.80 12.29 20.35
N ASP A 114 -8.97 12.79 20.72
CA ASP A 114 -9.32 14.22 20.69
C ASP A 114 -8.94 14.98 21.95
N LYS A 115 -8.31 14.30 22.90
CA LYS A 115 -7.94 14.89 24.18
C LYS A 115 -6.88 15.97 24.02
N THR A 116 -7.22 17.22 24.32
CA THR A 116 -6.32 18.38 24.18
C THR A 116 -5.37 18.58 25.37
N GLY A 117 -5.48 17.73 26.43
CA GLY A 117 -4.65 17.76 27.64
C GLY A 117 -3.56 16.69 27.65
N GLN A 118 -2.92 16.52 28.81
CA GLN A 118 -1.99 15.42 29.00
C GLN A 118 -2.73 14.08 28.95
N LEU A 119 -2.20 13.15 28.17
CA LEU A 119 -2.67 11.77 28.12
C LEU A 119 -2.24 11.03 29.39
N SER A 120 -3.15 10.25 29.97
CA SER A 120 -2.82 9.35 31.07
C SER A 120 -2.03 8.13 30.58
N ASP A 121 -1.48 7.35 31.50
CA ASP A 121 -0.80 6.09 31.15
C ASP A 121 -1.75 5.09 30.49
N GLU A 122 -3.03 5.09 30.88
CA GLU A 122 -4.09 4.28 30.30
C GLU A 122 -4.41 4.74 28.86
N ASP A 123 -4.51 6.06 28.63
CA ASP A 123 -4.72 6.64 27.29
C ASP A 123 -3.55 6.22 26.37
N TRP A 124 -2.33 6.36 26.85
CA TRP A 124 -1.13 5.95 26.11
C TRP A 124 -1.12 4.44 25.82
N ALA A 125 -1.53 3.61 26.79
CA ALA A 125 -1.59 2.17 26.58
C ALA A 125 -2.60 1.80 25.47
N MET A 126 -3.73 2.52 25.37
CA MET A 126 -4.71 2.32 24.30
C MET A 126 -4.16 2.77 22.94
N ILE A 127 -3.55 3.95 22.87
CA ILE A 127 -2.98 4.47 21.62
C ILE A 127 -1.86 3.54 21.11
N LYS A 128 -0.97 3.07 21.97
CA LYS A 128 0.14 2.18 21.60
C LYS A 128 -0.29 0.83 21.01
N GLN A 129 -1.57 0.49 21.10
CA GLN A 129 -2.09 -0.75 20.48
C GLN A 129 -2.40 -0.57 18.98
N HIS A 130 -2.48 0.67 18.44
CA HIS A 130 -2.93 0.85 17.06
C HIS A 130 -2.05 0.16 16.01
N PRO A 131 -0.70 0.04 16.14
CA PRO A 131 0.08 -0.67 15.12
C PRO A 131 -0.27 -2.17 15.09
N ALA A 132 -0.47 -2.78 16.28
CA ALA A 132 -0.87 -4.17 16.38
C ALA A 132 -2.27 -4.40 15.81
N ARG A 133 -3.24 -3.53 16.15
CA ARG A 133 -4.61 -3.58 15.61
C ARG A 133 -4.64 -3.32 14.11
N GLY A 134 -3.84 -2.37 13.63
CA GLY A 134 -3.69 -2.08 12.20
C GLY A 134 -3.18 -3.31 11.44
N ALA A 135 -2.17 -3.96 11.94
CA ALA A 135 -1.65 -5.21 11.40
C ALA A 135 -2.73 -6.30 11.37
N GLU A 136 -3.52 -6.46 12.44
CA GLU A 136 -4.61 -7.43 12.50
C GLU A 136 -5.70 -7.14 11.44
N ILE A 137 -6.10 -5.88 11.27
CA ILE A 137 -7.05 -5.47 10.23
C ILE A 137 -6.51 -5.82 8.85
N LEU A 138 -5.25 -5.46 8.55
CA LEU A 138 -4.63 -5.66 7.24
C LEU A 138 -4.39 -7.13 6.92
N THR A 139 -4.21 -8.00 7.90
CA THR A 139 -4.08 -9.45 7.71
C THR A 139 -5.33 -10.07 7.05
N GLN A 140 -6.50 -9.43 7.18
CA GLN A 140 -7.72 -9.89 6.51
C GLN A 140 -7.69 -9.64 4.99
N MET A 141 -6.72 -8.86 4.50
CA MET A 141 -6.60 -8.46 3.10
C MET A 141 -5.35 -9.10 2.48
N GLN A 142 -5.50 -10.25 1.84
CA GLN A 142 -4.37 -11.05 1.30
C GLN A 142 -3.37 -10.23 0.47
N TYR A 143 -3.85 -9.26 -0.31
CA TYR A 143 -3.00 -8.41 -1.15
C TYR A 143 -2.20 -7.35 -0.38
N LEU A 144 -2.51 -7.12 0.90
CA LEU A 144 -1.77 -6.22 1.81
C LEU A 144 -0.88 -6.97 2.81
N GLU A 145 -0.81 -8.29 2.72
CA GLU A 145 -0.04 -9.11 3.66
C GLU A 145 1.42 -8.66 3.79
N CYS A 146 2.03 -8.20 2.69
CA CYS A 146 3.41 -7.73 2.69
C CYS A 146 3.63 -6.46 3.52
N ILE A 147 2.63 -5.58 3.69
CA ILE A 147 2.76 -4.35 4.48
C ILE A 147 2.41 -4.55 5.96
N VAL A 148 1.85 -5.68 6.34
CA VAL A 148 1.46 -5.97 7.73
C VAL A 148 2.62 -5.78 8.72
N PRO A 149 3.83 -6.35 8.49
CA PRO A 149 4.96 -6.13 9.39
C PRO A 149 5.46 -4.68 9.40
N TRP A 150 5.29 -3.93 8.31
CA TRP A 150 5.69 -2.53 8.22
C TRP A 150 4.78 -1.63 9.05
N VAL A 151 3.45 -1.84 8.91
CA VAL A 151 2.45 -1.15 9.70
C VAL A 151 2.56 -1.53 11.19
N ARG A 152 2.82 -2.80 11.50
CA ARG A 152 3.03 -3.22 12.89
C ARG A 152 4.24 -2.56 13.52
N GLY A 153 5.34 -2.41 12.76
CA GLY A 153 6.64 -1.98 13.29
C GLY A 153 6.95 -0.48 13.16
N HIS A 154 6.04 0.37 12.64
CA HIS A 154 6.36 1.77 12.36
C HIS A 154 6.62 2.63 13.59
N HIS A 155 6.29 2.17 14.78
CA HIS A 155 6.66 2.80 16.06
C HIS A 155 7.74 2.02 16.82
N GLU A 156 8.36 1.03 16.20
CA GLU A 156 9.54 0.39 16.78
C GLU A 156 10.76 1.32 16.73
N ARG A 157 11.67 1.11 17.66
CA ARG A 157 12.87 1.94 17.82
C ARG A 157 14.11 1.08 17.92
N PRO A 158 15.23 1.48 17.28
CA PRO A 158 16.48 0.71 17.33
C PRO A 158 16.96 0.41 18.77
N ASP A 159 16.64 1.28 19.74
CA ASP A 159 16.97 1.10 21.15
C ASP A 159 16.08 0.07 21.88
N GLY A 160 15.07 -0.50 21.19
CA GLY A 160 14.11 -1.46 21.75
C GLY A 160 13.08 -0.87 22.71
N ARG A 161 12.96 0.46 22.75
CA ARG A 161 11.94 1.17 23.53
C ARG A 161 10.72 1.53 22.71
N GLY A 162 10.62 1.01 21.49
CA GLY A 162 9.47 1.14 20.62
C GLY A 162 8.34 0.22 21.07
N TYR A 163 7.29 0.20 20.26
CA TYR A 163 6.11 -0.63 20.45
C TYR A 163 5.55 -1.08 19.10
N PRO A 164 4.77 -2.17 19.01
CA PRO A 164 4.24 -2.98 20.12
C PRO A 164 5.17 -4.07 20.64
N ASP A 165 6.18 -4.51 19.86
CA ASP A 165 6.95 -5.72 20.12
C ASP A 165 8.32 -5.44 20.79
N GLY A 166 8.76 -4.18 20.84
CA GLY A 166 10.06 -3.79 21.37
C GLY A 166 11.23 -4.32 20.55
N LEU A 167 11.08 -4.34 19.23
CA LEU A 167 12.10 -4.79 18.29
C LEU A 167 13.34 -3.90 18.36
N LYS A 168 14.51 -4.49 18.09
CA LYS A 168 15.80 -3.78 18.10
C LYS A 168 16.47 -3.89 16.76
N ASP A 169 17.15 -2.81 16.34
CA ASP A 169 18.02 -2.75 15.16
C ASP A 169 17.55 -3.59 13.96
N GLY A 170 18.35 -4.55 13.52
CA GLY A 170 18.09 -5.37 12.32
C GLY A 170 16.83 -6.24 12.34
N ASN A 171 16.07 -6.25 13.44
CA ASN A 171 14.77 -6.94 13.50
C ASN A 171 13.60 -6.04 13.09
N ILE A 172 13.83 -4.72 12.99
CA ILE A 172 12.82 -3.77 12.51
C ILE A 172 12.83 -3.81 10.98
N PRO A 173 11.69 -4.07 10.30
CA PRO A 173 11.62 -3.95 8.85
C PRO A 173 12.08 -2.56 8.41
N ILE A 174 12.93 -2.49 7.39
CA ILE A 174 13.46 -1.21 6.90
C ILE A 174 12.34 -0.30 6.41
N GLU A 175 11.28 -0.87 5.84
CA GLU A 175 10.10 -0.14 5.39
C GLU A 175 9.34 0.47 6.56
N ALA A 176 9.25 -0.22 7.70
CA ALA A 176 8.67 0.33 8.93
C ALA A 176 9.46 1.54 9.43
N ALA A 177 10.80 1.47 9.40
CA ALA A 177 11.66 2.59 9.75
C ALA A 177 11.52 3.78 8.78
N VAL A 178 11.32 3.51 7.48
CA VAL A 178 11.04 4.54 6.46
C VAL A 178 9.72 5.24 6.74
N ILE A 179 8.66 4.50 7.06
CA ILE A 179 7.35 5.06 7.43
C ILE A 179 7.47 5.90 8.69
N ALA A 180 8.14 5.40 9.74
CA ALA A 180 8.38 6.12 10.99
C ALA A 180 9.11 7.46 10.75
N ALA A 181 10.12 7.47 9.88
CA ALA A 181 10.86 8.68 9.54
C ALA A 181 9.99 9.69 8.78
N ALA A 182 9.17 9.22 7.84
CA ALA A 182 8.25 10.04 7.06
C ALA A 182 7.16 10.65 7.95
N ASP A 183 6.56 9.87 8.84
CA ASP A 183 5.55 10.30 9.81
C ASP A 183 6.11 11.36 10.76
N ALA A 184 7.27 11.08 11.39
CA ALA A 184 7.92 12.03 12.28
C ALA A 184 8.29 13.34 11.58
N PHE A 185 8.75 13.28 10.33
CA PHE A 185 9.08 14.47 9.55
C PHE A 185 7.84 15.31 9.25
N ASP A 186 6.75 14.68 8.80
CA ASP A 186 5.49 15.38 8.53
C ASP A 186 4.90 16.00 9.80
N ALA A 187 4.92 15.29 10.92
CA ALA A 187 4.46 15.80 12.21
C ALA A 187 5.26 17.03 12.71
N MET A 188 6.52 17.17 12.31
CA MET A 188 7.37 18.32 12.69
C MET A 188 7.25 19.51 11.71
N THR A 189 6.79 19.30 10.49
CA THR A 189 6.86 20.30 9.41
C THR A 189 5.49 20.67 8.82
N GLY A 190 4.46 19.85 9.03
CA GLY A 190 3.07 20.06 8.58
C GLY A 190 2.25 20.71 9.66
#